data_da17eeef6c46b540b6953e8130c2ee7c
#
_entry.id   da17eeef6c46b540b6953e8130c2ee7c
#
_cell.length_a   1.000
_cell.length_b   1.000
_cell.length_c   1.000
_cell.angle_alpha   90.00
_cell.angle_beta   90.00
_cell.angle_gamma   90.00
#
_symmetry.space_group_name_H-M   'P 1'
#
loop_
_entity.id
_entity.type
_entity.pdbx_description
1 polymer ?
#
loop_
_entity_poly.entity_id
_entity_poly.type
_entity_poly.pdbx_seq_one_letter_code
_entity_poly.pdbx_strand_id
1 'polypeptide(L)'
;TILLLKDFHHFCEDPGILRMLKNLTIKLRSKPHSIIISSGLWSPSNDLEEDLTILDLPLPKEKEIKTLLSNISLASNSKLEKNVLKELTNACSGLSESRIRKVAARALAQRGQIGKEDLIEVLEEKRQSIARSEVLEYCKTNKSPNDVGGLQILKDWLKQRKQAFSEEAKEFGLPLPKGVLLV
;
A
#
# COMPACT_ATOMS: atom_id res chain seq x y z
N THR A 1 -0.05 0.24 -31.32
CA THR A 1 -1.26 -0.21 -30.57
C THR A 1 -0.83 -0.87 -29.28
N ILE A 2 -1.49 -0.52 -28.17
CA ILE A 2 -1.30 -1.16 -26.86
C ILE A 2 -2.56 -1.99 -26.58
N LEU A 3 -2.36 -3.27 -26.26
CA LEU A 3 -3.41 -4.18 -25.82
C LEU A 3 -3.29 -4.34 -24.30
N LEU A 4 -4.32 -3.97 -23.55
CA LEU A 4 -4.39 -4.16 -22.09
C LEU A 4 -5.27 -5.36 -21.76
N LEU A 5 -4.69 -6.37 -21.15
CA LEU A 5 -5.36 -7.58 -20.67
C LEU A 5 -5.45 -7.51 -19.13
N LYS A 6 -6.66 -7.32 -18.62
CA LYS A 6 -6.91 -7.25 -17.16
C LYS A 6 -7.14 -8.64 -16.61
N ASP A 7 -6.46 -8.96 -15.50
CA ASP A 7 -6.58 -10.22 -14.78
C ASP A 7 -6.37 -11.48 -15.64
N PHE A 8 -5.69 -11.31 -16.76
CA PHE A 8 -5.44 -12.39 -17.72
C PHE A 8 -4.50 -13.48 -17.17
N HIS A 9 -3.78 -13.20 -16.10
CA HIS A 9 -2.90 -14.15 -15.43
C HIS A 9 -3.62 -15.44 -15.02
N HIS A 10 -4.92 -15.40 -14.72
CA HIS A 10 -5.72 -16.59 -14.40
C HIS A 10 -5.82 -17.61 -15.55
N PHE A 11 -5.59 -17.15 -16.76
CA PHE A 11 -5.61 -18.01 -17.95
C PHE A 11 -4.22 -18.47 -18.37
N CYS A 12 -3.16 -17.91 -17.78
CA CYS A 12 -1.77 -18.23 -18.15
C CYS A 12 -1.30 -19.60 -17.65
N GLU A 13 -2.10 -20.30 -16.86
CA GLU A 13 -1.84 -21.69 -16.45
C GLU A 13 -2.25 -22.71 -17.54
N ASP A 14 -3.12 -22.33 -18.48
CA ASP A 14 -3.50 -23.17 -19.59
C ASP A 14 -2.36 -23.27 -20.63
N PRO A 15 -1.87 -24.49 -20.95
CA PRO A 15 -0.75 -24.67 -21.86
C PRO A 15 -1.03 -24.14 -23.27
N GLY A 16 -2.28 -24.19 -23.73
CA GLY A 16 -2.68 -23.67 -25.04
C GLY A 16 -2.60 -22.16 -25.11
N ILE A 17 -3.09 -21.48 -24.05
CA ILE A 17 -3.03 -20.02 -23.93
C ILE A 17 -1.59 -19.56 -23.76
N LEU A 18 -0.79 -20.26 -22.95
CA LEU A 18 0.63 -20.00 -22.79
C LEU A 18 1.36 -20.05 -24.13
N ARG A 19 1.08 -21.08 -24.93
CA ARG A 19 1.66 -21.24 -26.27
C ARG A 19 1.23 -20.12 -27.22
N MET A 20 -0.03 -19.72 -27.14
CA MET A 20 -0.54 -18.60 -27.94
C MET A 20 0.15 -17.29 -27.59
N LEU A 21 0.34 -17.00 -26.30
CA LEU A 21 1.08 -15.83 -25.83
C LEU A 21 2.52 -15.84 -26.36
N LYS A 22 3.25 -16.94 -26.22
CA LYS A 22 4.62 -17.07 -26.76
C LYS A 22 4.69 -16.83 -28.28
N ASN A 23 3.75 -17.39 -29.01
CA ASN A 23 3.68 -17.17 -30.48
C ASN A 23 3.38 -15.70 -30.79
N LEU A 24 2.59 -15.03 -29.94
CA LEU A 24 2.23 -13.63 -30.11
C LEU A 24 3.42 -12.72 -29.81
N THR A 25 4.19 -12.98 -28.74
CA THR A 25 5.40 -12.21 -28.44
C THR A 25 6.41 -12.26 -29.59
N ILE A 26 6.63 -13.44 -30.16
CA ILE A 26 7.51 -13.61 -31.34
C ILE A 26 7.01 -12.75 -32.52
N LYS A 27 5.71 -12.78 -32.82
CA LYS A 27 5.11 -12.03 -33.93
C LYS A 27 5.15 -10.50 -33.69
N LEU A 28 5.17 -10.06 -32.45
CA LEU A 28 5.15 -8.64 -32.10
C LEU A 28 6.54 -8.01 -32.00
N ARG A 29 7.61 -8.79 -31.88
CA ARG A 29 9.00 -8.29 -31.76
C ARG A 29 9.41 -7.27 -32.83
N SER A 30 8.88 -7.40 -34.04
CA SER A 30 9.18 -6.50 -35.18
C SER A 30 8.11 -5.42 -35.40
N LYS A 31 7.13 -5.29 -34.52
CA LYS A 31 5.98 -4.42 -34.71
C LYS A 31 5.84 -3.43 -33.55
N PRO A 32 5.34 -2.20 -33.79
CA PRO A 32 5.13 -1.20 -32.73
C PRO A 32 3.85 -1.52 -31.93
N HIS A 33 3.75 -2.72 -31.40
CA HIS A 33 2.63 -3.19 -30.58
C HIS A 33 3.13 -3.72 -29.24
N SER A 34 2.41 -3.44 -28.17
CA SER A 34 2.73 -3.91 -26.85
C SER A 34 1.52 -4.55 -26.20
N ILE A 35 1.75 -5.59 -25.42
CA ILE A 35 0.74 -6.21 -24.57
C ILE A 35 1.08 -5.88 -23.14
N ILE A 36 0.11 -5.41 -22.39
CA ILE A 36 0.22 -5.16 -20.95
C ILE A 36 -0.76 -6.09 -20.25
N ILE A 37 -0.27 -6.91 -19.33
CA ILE A 37 -1.09 -7.73 -18.46
C ILE A 37 -1.11 -7.06 -17.10
N SER A 38 -2.28 -6.64 -16.62
CA SER A 38 -2.42 -6.11 -15.26
C SER A 38 -2.98 -7.19 -14.34
N SER A 39 -2.33 -7.39 -13.20
CA SER A 39 -2.74 -8.36 -12.20
C SER A 39 -2.45 -7.85 -10.79
N GLY A 40 -3.11 -8.41 -9.78
CA GLY A 40 -2.84 -8.09 -8.37
C GLY A 40 -1.53 -8.72 -7.91
N LEU A 41 -1.50 -10.01 -7.81
CA LEU A 41 -0.30 -10.80 -7.48
C LEU A 41 -0.16 -11.90 -8.53
N TRP A 42 0.96 -11.94 -9.21
CA TRP A 42 1.21 -12.95 -10.21
C TRP A 42 2.69 -13.32 -10.26
N SER A 43 2.97 -14.60 -10.22
CA SER A 43 4.29 -15.15 -10.48
C SER A 43 4.22 -15.86 -11.84
N PRO A 44 4.81 -15.28 -12.90
CA PRO A 44 4.81 -15.91 -14.22
C PRO A 44 5.50 -17.27 -14.17
N SER A 45 5.06 -18.19 -15.01
CA SER A 45 5.81 -19.44 -15.20
C SER A 45 7.16 -19.15 -15.83
N ASN A 46 8.15 -20.01 -15.55
CA ASN A 46 9.50 -19.92 -16.14
C ASN A 46 9.46 -19.82 -17.68
N ASP A 47 8.42 -20.37 -18.28
CA ASP A 47 8.17 -20.33 -19.72
C ASP A 47 7.91 -18.94 -20.30
N LEU A 48 7.42 -17.99 -19.49
CA LEU A 48 7.14 -16.62 -19.92
C LEU A 48 8.16 -15.61 -19.38
N GLU A 49 9.01 -16.01 -18.44
CA GLU A 49 9.89 -15.11 -17.72
C GLU A 49 10.81 -14.32 -18.65
N GLU A 50 11.34 -14.95 -19.70
CA GLU A 50 12.22 -14.30 -20.69
C GLU A 50 11.49 -13.30 -21.60
N ASP A 51 10.19 -13.46 -21.80
CA ASP A 51 9.37 -12.64 -22.70
C ASP A 51 8.62 -11.51 -21.98
N LEU A 52 8.67 -11.47 -20.63
CA LEU A 52 7.95 -10.51 -19.81
C LEU A 52 8.90 -9.52 -19.13
N THR A 53 8.48 -8.26 -19.11
CA THR A 53 9.06 -7.25 -18.23
C THR A 53 8.07 -6.98 -17.10
N ILE A 54 8.46 -7.32 -15.88
CA ILE A 54 7.64 -7.08 -14.70
C ILE A 54 7.82 -5.64 -14.24
N LEU A 55 6.72 -4.93 -14.09
CA LEU A 55 6.68 -3.57 -13.57
C LEU A 55 5.83 -3.54 -12.30
N ASP A 56 6.48 -3.38 -11.17
CA ASP A 56 5.78 -3.23 -9.90
C ASP A 56 5.20 -1.82 -9.77
N LEU A 57 3.92 -1.74 -9.46
CA LEU A 57 3.26 -0.49 -9.14
C LEU A 57 3.37 -0.25 -7.63
N PRO A 58 4.24 0.67 -7.18
CA PRO A 58 4.43 0.90 -5.75
C PRO A 58 3.20 1.54 -5.11
N LEU A 59 3.07 1.35 -3.80
CA LEU A 59 2.08 2.07 -3.02
C LEU A 59 2.37 3.58 -3.02
N PRO A 60 1.34 4.43 -2.90
CA PRO A 60 1.51 5.87 -2.96
C PRO A 60 2.39 6.37 -1.82
N LYS A 61 3.32 7.28 -2.16
CA LYS A 61 4.21 7.95 -1.21
C LYS A 61 3.48 9.08 -0.48
N GLU A 62 4.07 9.56 0.60
CA GLU A 62 3.50 10.63 1.45
C GLU A 62 3.03 11.85 0.65
N LYS A 63 3.82 12.32 -0.32
CA LYS A 63 3.45 13.46 -1.18
C LYS A 63 2.22 13.19 -2.02
N GLU A 64 2.11 11.98 -2.56
CA GLU A 64 0.98 11.55 -3.40
C GLU A 64 -0.28 11.40 -2.55
N ILE A 65 -0.18 10.81 -1.36
CA ILE A 65 -1.28 10.68 -0.40
C ILE A 65 -1.80 12.07 0.00
N LYS A 66 -0.88 12.99 0.34
CA LYS A 66 -1.22 14.36 0.70
C LYS A 66 -1.95 15.08 -0.43
N THR A 67 -1.45 14.97 -1.66
CA THR A 67 -2.09 15.55 -2.83
C THR A 67 -3.47 14.95 -3.07
N LEU A 68 -3.59 13.63 -2.96
CA LEU A 68 -4.84 12.91 -3.11
C LEU A 68 -5.92 13.39 -2.11
N LEU A 69 -5.57 13.41 -0.82
CA LEU A 69 -6.48 13.88 0.25
C LEU A 69 -6.86 15.35 0.07
N SER A 70 -5.90 16.20 -0.31
CA SER A 70 -6.18 17.62 -0.60
C SER A 70 -7.13 17.79 -1.78
N ASN A 71 -6.95 17.04 -2.86
CA ASN A 71 -7.82 17.10 -4.03
C ASN A 71 -9.26 16.62 -3.70
N ILE A 72 -9.39 15.57 -2.90
CA ILE A 72 -10.69 15.06 -2.47
C ILE A 72 -11.39 16.11 -1.57
N SER A 73 -10.64 16.71 -0.64
CA SER A 73 -11.16 17.77 0.26
C SER A 73 -11.63 18.98 -0.54
N LEU A 74 -10.86 19.44 -1.51
CA LEU A 74 -11.24 20.56 -2.39
C LEU A 74 -12.49 20.24 -3.21
N ALA A 75 -12.58 19.04 -3.78
CA ALA A 75 -13.72 18.62 -4.57
C ALA A 75 -15.02 18.53 -3.74
N SER A 76 -14.93 18.32 -2.42
CA SER A 76 -16.06 18.27 -1.50
C SER A 76 -16.35 19.61 -0.80
N ASN A 77 -15.68 20.71 -1.21
CA ASN A 77 -15.75 22.01 -0.54
C ASN A 77 -15.46 21.96 0.98
N SER A 78 -14.76 20.94 1.44
CA SER A 78 -14.35 20.81 2.83
C SER A 78 -12.95 21.39 3.03
N LYS A 79 -12.74 22.12 4.12
CA LYS A 79 -11.40 22.62 4.48
C LYS A 79 -10.75 21.64 5.44
N LEU A 80 -9.70 20.97 4.97
CA LEU A 80 -8.90 20.11 5.80
C LEU A 80 -7.79 20.92 6.48
N GLU A 81 -7.75 20.93 7.79
CA GLU A 81 -6.69 21.60 8.56
C GLU A 81 -5.32 20.94 8.29
N LYS A 82 -4.27 21.74 8.23
CA LYS A 82 -2.91 21.25 7.92
C LYS A 82 -2.45 20.12 8.85
N ASN A 83 -2.76 20.22 10.13
CA ASN A 83 -2.38 19.20 11.12
C ASN A 83 -3.14 17.89 10.89
N VAL A 84 -4.45 17.97 10.64
CA VAL A 84 -5.30 16.81 10.35
C VAL A 84 -4.87 16.16 9.03
N LEU A 85 -4.54 16.95 8.01
CA LEU A 85 -4.01 16.44 6.75
C LEU A 85 -2.71 15.67 6.97
N LYS A 86 -1.79 16.18 7.82
CA LYS A 86 -0.54 15.47 8.13
C LYS A 86 -0.80 14.16 8.87
N GLU A 87 -1.67 14.17 9.88
CA GLU A 87 -2.06 12.96 10.64
C GLU A 87 -2.68 11.90 9.73
N LEU A 88 -3.65 12.30 8.88
CA LEU A 88 -4.29 11.40 7.91
C LEU A 88 -3.31 10.88 6.86
N THR A 89 -2.40 11.73 6.37
CA THR A 89 -1.37 11.31 5.42
C THR A 89 -0.50 10.20 6.01
N ASN A 90 -0.03 10.39 7.24
CA ASN A 90 0.75 9.39 7.95
C ASN A 90 -0.06 8.10 8.22
N ALA A 91 -1.32 8.26 8.63
CA ALA A 91 -2.21 7.13 8.84
C ALA A 91 -2.47 6.33 7.56
N CYS A 92 -2.64 6.99 6.41
CA CYS A 92 -2.87 6.36 5.11
C CYS A 92 -1.64 5.71 4.50
N SER A 93 -0.44 5.99 5.02
CA SER A 93 0.80 5.37 4.51
C SER A 93 0.70 3.84 4.53
N GLY A 94 1.04 3.19 3.43
CA GLY A 94 0.92 1.74 3.26
C GLY A 94 -0.45 1.25 2.77
N LEU A 95 -1.41 2.15 2.51
CA LEU A 95 -2.64 1.82 1.80
C LEU A 95 -2.50 2.13 0.31
N SER A 96 -3.20 1.35 -0.53
CA SER A 96 -3.34 1.68 -1.95
C SER A 96 -4.22 2.92 -2.15
N GLU A 97 -4.03 3.63 -3.25
CA GLU A 97 -4.84 4.80 -3.61
C GLU A 97 -6.34 4.49 -3.59
N SER A 98 -6.73 3.33 -4.12
CA SER A 98 -8.13 2.88 -4.13
C SER A 98 -8.73 2.76 -2.73
N ARG A 99 -7.95 2.25 -1.76
CA ARG A 99 -8.39 2.14 -0.36
C ARG A 99 -8.50 3.50 0.30
N ILE A 100 -7.55 4.40 0.06
CA ILE A 100 -7.60 5.77 0.56
C ILE A 100 -8.85 6.49 0.02
N ARG A 101 -9.12 6.38 -1.27
CA ARG A 101 -10.34 6.93 -1.88
C ARG A 101 -11.61 6.35 -1.28
N LYS A 102 -11.64 5.05 -0.99
CA LYS A 102 -12.78 4.38 -0.37
C LYS A 102 -13.07 4.91 1.05
N VAL A 103 -12.03 5.08 1.87
CA VAL A 103 -12.19 5.67 3.21
C VAL A 103 -12.67 7.10 3.12
N ALA A 104 -12.04 7.91 2.25
CA ALA A 104 -12.44 9.30 2.05
C ALA A 104 -13.89 9.42 1.53
N ALA A 105 -14.29 8.58 0.58
CA ALA A 105 -15.67 8.57 0.06
C ALA A 105 -16.69 8.20 1.15
N ARG A 106 -16.35 7.27 2.05
CA ARG A 106 -17.20 6.90 3.18
C ARG A 106 -17.35 8.08 4.16
N ALA A 107 -16.24 8.76 4.50
CA ALA A 107 -16.26 9.95 5.35
C ALA A 107 -17.15 11.05 4.77
N LEU A 108 -17.01 11.33 3.48
CA LEU A 108 -17.82 12.32 2.77
C LEU A 108 -19.29 11.93 2.74
N ALA A 109 -19.62 10.67 2.49
CA ALA A 109 -21.01 10.19 2.47
C ALA A 109 -21.68 10.28 3.85
N GLN A 110 -20.92 10.07 4.93
CA GLN A 110 -21.47 10.09 6.29
C GLN A 110 -21.56 11.50 6.89
N ARG A 111 -20.54 12.34 6.66
CA ARG A 111 -20.37 13.63 7.35
C ARG A 111 -20.21 14.83 6.42
N GLY A 112 -20.13 14.61 5.11
CA GLY A 112 -19.89 15.67 4.14
C GLY A 112 -18.47 16.25 4.15
N GLN A 113 -17.62 15.78 5.04
CA GLN A 113 -16.24 16.28 5.19
C GLN A 113 -15.30 15.18 5.66
N ILE A 114 -13.99 15.38 5.40
CA ILE A 114 -12.92 14.54 5.92
C ILE A 114 -12.35 15.23 7.15
N GLY A 115 -12.13 14.49 8.24
CA GLY A 115 -11.65 15.01 9.51
C GLY A 115 -10.79 14.04 10.31
N LYS A 116 -10.53 14.43 11.55
CA LYS A 116 -9.72 13.63 12.49
C LYS A 116 -10.38 12.30 12.87
N GLU A 117 -11.70 12.26 12.85
CA GLU A 117 -12.51 11.07 13.15
C GLU A 117 -12.22 9.93 12.18
N ASP A 118 -11.82 10.25 10.94
CA ASP A 118 -11.50 9.27 9.91
C ASP A 118 -10.23 8.47 10.17
N LEU A 119 -9.39 8.91 11.11
CA LEU A 119 -8.23 8.14 11.54
C LEU A 119 -8.60 6.74 12.01
N ILE A 120 -9.74 6.59 12.69
CA ILE A 120 -10.23 5.29 13.15
C ILE A 120 -10.58 4.40 11.95
N GLU A 121 -11.27 4.98 10.94
CA GLU A 121 -11.65 4.24 9.73
C GLU A 121 -10.43 3.84 8.89
N VAL A 122 -9.42 4.70 8.81
CA VAL A 122 -8.14 4.38 8.16
C VAL A 122 -7.44 3.22 8.85
N LEU A 123 -7.40 3.23 10.18
CA LEU A 123 -6.79 2.14 10.97
C LEU A 123 -7.56 0.82 10.79
N GLU A 124 -8.88 0.88 10.71
CA GLU A 124 -9.71 -0.30 10.46
C GLU A 124 -9.50 -0.85 9.04
N GLU A 125 -9.38 0.00 8.03
CA GLU A 125 -9.05 -0.42 6.66
C GLU A 125 -7.65 -1.06 6.59
N LYS A 126 -6.67 -0.53 7.35
CA LYS A 126 -5.36 -1.17 7.50
C LYS A 126 -5.46 -2.54 8.14
N ARG A 127 -6.22 -2.65 9.22
CA ARG A 127 -6.46 -3.92 9.90
C ARG A 127 -7.03 -4.96 8.94
N GLN A 128 -8.05 -4.59 8.17
CA GLN A 128 -8.64 -5.48 7.17
C GLN A 128 -7.65 -5.85 6.06
N SER A 129 -6.75 -4.94 5.70
CA SER A 129 -5.70 -5.22 4.72
C SER A 129 -4.71 -6.27 5.22
N ILE A 130 -4.32 -6.18 6.49
CA ILE A 130 -3.40 -7.11 7.13
C ILE A 130 -4.08 -8.47 7.37
N ALA A 131 -5.33 -8.47 7.82
CA ALA A 131 -6.09 -9.70 8.07
C ALA A 131 -6.31 -10.57 6.81
N ARG A 132 -6.21 -9.98 5.61
CA ARG A 132 -6.24 -10.72 4.35
C ARG A 132 -4.90 -11.35 3.98
N SER A 133 -3.81 -10.99 4.67
CA SER A 133 -2.54 -11.67 4.50
C SER A 133 -2.56 -12.92 5.39
N GLU A 134 -2.32 -14.08 4.83
CA GLU A 134 -2.28 -15.35 5.56
C GLU A 134 -1.10 -15.45 6.54
N VAL A 135 -0.17 -14.48 6.49
CA VAL A 135 1.10 -14.50 7.21
C VAL A 135 1.09 -13.58 8.45
N LEU A 136 0.23 -12.56 8.47
CA LEU A 136 0.23 -11.53 9.50
C LEU A 136 -1.13 -11.46 10.20
N GLU A 137 -1.09 -11.43 11.53
CA GLU A 137 -2.25 -11.14 12.35
C GLU A 137 -2.14 -9.76 12.98
N TYR A 138 -3.22 -8.98 12.89
CA TYR A 138 -3.29 -7.69 13.55
C TYR A 138 -3.82 -7.84 14.97
N CYS A 139 -2.92 -7.77 15.95
CA CYS A 139 -3.29 -7.78 17.37
C CYS A 139 -3.67 -6.38 17.86
N LYS A 140 -4.96 -6.18 18.14
CA LYS A 140 -5.43 -4.96 18.80
C LYS A 140 -5.16 -5.09 20.31
N THR A 141 -4.24 -4.29 20.81
CA THR A 141 -3.98 -4.20 22.25
C THR A 141 -4.16 -2.79 22.75
N ASN A 142 -4.81 -2.64 23.90
CA ASN A 142 -4.88 -1.39 24.63
C ASN A 142 -3.79 -1.31 25.71
N LYS A 143 -2.88 -2.30 25.75
CA LYS A 143 -1.80 -2.37 26.74
C LYS A 143 -0.59 -1.59 26.25
N SER A 144 0.03 -0.87 27.17
CA SER A 144 1.28 -0.17 26.92
C SER A 144 2.50 -1.04 27.29
N PRO A 145 3.70 -0.74 26.79
CA PRO A 145 4.91 -1.43 27.26
C PRO A 145 5.12 -1.37 28.77
N ASN A 146 4.53 -0.38 29.45
CA ASN A 146 4.61 -0.24 30.90
C ASN A 146 3.73 -1.28 31.64
N ASP A 147 2.70 -1.81 30.99
CA ASP A 147 1.82 -2.84 31.57
C ASP A 147 2.44 -4.24 31.54
N VAL A 148 3.58 -4.38 30.86
CA VAL A 148 4.33 -5.63 30.79
C VAL A 148 5.41 -5.63 31.87
N GLY A 149 5.41 -6.63 32.74
CA GLY A 149 6.45 -6.80 33.75
C GLY A 149 7.81 -7.19 33.14
N GLY A 150 8.93 -6.73 33.72
CA GLY A 150 10.27 -7.06 33.25
C GLY A 150 10.63 -6.47 31.87
N LEU A 151 11.52 -7.14 31.16
CA LEU A 151 12.00 -6.79 29.80
C LEU A 151 12.58 -5.35 29.71
N GLN A 152 13.27 -4.87 30.74
CA GLN A 152 13.74 -3.48 30.80
C GLN A 152 14.66 -3.12 29.62
N ILE A 153 15.58 -4.00 29.25
CA ILE A 153 16.51 -3.79 28.13
C ILE A 153 15.72 -3.61 26.82
N LEU A 154 14.72 -4.45 26.56
CA LEU A 154 13.86 -4.33 25.38
C LEU A 154 13.06 -3.02 25.38
N LYS A 155 12.53 -2.62 26.55
CA LYS A 155 11.78 -1.37 26.69
C LYS A 155 12.64 -0.15 26.39
N ASP A 156 13.86 -0.13 26.90
CA ASP A 156 14.80 0.98 26.68
C ASP A 156 15.26 1.00 25.22
N TRP A 157 15.51 -0.14 24.62
CA TRP A 157 15.80 -0.26 23.20
C TRP A 157 14.64 0.25 22.32
N LEU A 158 13.39 -0.09 22.64
CA LEU A 158 12.20 0.38 21.92
C LEU A 158 12.01 1.90 22.07
N LYS A 159 12.28 2.47 23.26
CA LYS A 159 12.26 3.93 23.47
C LYS A 159 13.26 4.66 22.57
N GLN A 160 14.49 4.15 22.46
CA GLN A 160 15.50 4.71 21.56
C GLN A 160 15.06 4.62 20.11
N ARG A 161 14.51 3.49 19.68
CA ARG A 161 14.02 3.27 18.30
C ARG A 161 12.82 4.14 17.96
N LYS A 162 11.99 4.51 18.94
CA LYS A 162 10.87 5.41 18.72
C LYS A 162 11.31 6.76 18.16
N GLN A 163 12.49 7.25 18.53
CA GLN A 163 13.03 8.50 18.04
C GLN A 163 13.36 8.46 16.53
N ALA A 164 13.63 7.27 15.97
CA ALA A 164 13.87 7.11 14.53
C ALA A 164 12.64 7.40 13.63
N PHE A 165 11.45 7.59 14.23
CA PHE A 165 10.25 8.02 13.50
C PHE A 165 10.07 9.55 13.48
N SER A 166 10.98 10.31 14.12
CA SER A 166 10.92 11.78 14.11
C SER A 166 11.33 12.36 12.74
N GLU A 167 10.92 13.59 12.47
CA GLU A 167 11.32 14.30 11.25
C GLU A 167 12.83 14.56 11.24
N GLU A 168 13.43 14.88 12.39
CA GLU A 168 14.88 15.09 12.51
C GLU A 168 15.66 13.82 12.13
N ALA A 169 15.16 12.65 12.53
CA ALA A 169 15.77 11.37 12.17
C ALA A 169 15.71 11.10 10.66
N LYS A 170 14.61 11.48 10.02
CA LYS A 170 14.44 11.37 8.57
C LYS A 170 15.38 12.34 7.82
N GLU A 171 15.48 13.58 8.28
CA GLU A 171 16.40 14.60 7.73
C GLU A 171 17.86 14.18 7.87
N PHE A 172 18.21 13.51 8.97
CA PHE A 172 19.51 12.91 9.18
C PHE A 172 19.78 11.68 8.29
N GLY A 173 18.76 11.16 7.60
CA GLY A 173 18.88 10.02 6.69
C GLY A 173 18.78 8.65 7.38
N LEU A 174 18.27 8.57 8.61
CA LEU A 174 18.06 7.29 9.31
C LEU A 174 16.90 6.53 8.66
N PRO A 175 17.07 5.23 8.32
CA PRO A 175 15.99 4.42 7.80
C PRO A 175 14.95 4.16 8.89
N LEU A 176 13.67 4.16 8.48
CA LEU A 176 12.58 3.82 9.38
C LEU A 176 12.71 2.38 9.90
N PRO A 177 12.55 2.14 11.20
CA PRO A 177 12.51 0.80 11.75
C PRO A 177 11.38 -0.02 11.14
N LYS A 178 11.66 -1.24 10.69
CA LYS A 178 10.67 -2.08 10.00
C LYS A 178 9.92 -3.02 10.93
N GLY A 179 10.57 -3.49 11.97
CA GLY A 179 9.97 -4.44 12.93
C GLY A 179 11.02 -5.05 13.86
N VAL A 180 10.54 -5.81 14.83
CA VAL A 180 11.36 -6.59 15.78
C VAL A 180 10.83 -8.02 15.79
N LEU A 181 11.69 -8.98 15.52
CA LEU A 181 11.42 -10.39 15.72
C LEU A 181 11.96 -10.79 17.09
N LEU A 182 11.08 -11.32 17.93
CA LEU A 182 11.47 -11.91 19.23
C LEU A 182 11.47 -13.43 19.06
N VAL A 183 12.61 -14.04 19.38
CA VAL A 183 12.83 -15.51 19.26
C VAL A 183 13.07 -16.06 20.65
#